data_da8153edda2210d5ec9f7911f3080051
#
_entry.id   da8153edda2210d5ec9f7911f3080051
#
_cell.length_a   1.000
_cell.length_b   1.000
_cell.length_c   1.000
_cell.angle_alpha   90.00
_cell.angle_beta   90.00
_cell.angle_gamma   90.00
#
_symmetry.space_group_name_H-M   'P 1'
#
loop_
_entity.id
_entity.type
_entity.pdbx_description
1 polymer ?
#
loop_
_entity_poly.entity_id
_entity_poly.type
_entity_poly.pdbx_seq_one_letter_code
_entity_poly.pdbx_strand_id
1 'polypeptide(L)'
;WLIPTTGKKAPKNLFYNFLRLSIVPLFRSMIRLRVRGDSNIPRKGAVILAANHLSHVDPILVIISSRRTTHYLAKDGHFKKAWTRFVMKSTGQIETQRESGGLDALSSAADVLDQGRALGIFPEGTRSKREEAPFLLPGKTGVARLAASYPHTVVIPIAIIGSRDMMKPQAHKLPRLHRRVDFNAGEGVTWYQWLVDSNGGNQTAESLNQLSQKEEHEIRAELAALYRQFTDQLMGSMQGLGAP
;
A
#
# COMPACT_ATOMS: atom_id res chain seq x y z
N TRP A 1 0.30 -0.94 -21.37
CA TRP A 1 0.47 -2.14 -20.50
C TRP A 1 -0.38 -2.01 -19.24
N LEU A 2 -1.68 -1.91 -19.45
CA LEU A 2 -2.65 -1.87 -18.34
C LEU A 2 -2.65 -3.22 -17.62
N ILE A 3 -2.70 -3.18 -16.30
CA ILE A 3 -2.91 -4.38 -15.49
C ILE A 3 -4.37 -4.79 -15.70
N PRO A 4 -4.66 -6.01 -16.19
CA PRO A 4 -6.02 -6.46 -16.39
C PRO A 4 -6.73 -6.60 -15.05
N THR A 5 -8.00 -6.19 -14.98
CA THR A 5 -8.88 -6.46 -13.84
C THR A 5 -9.41 -7.88 -13.92
N THR A 6 -9.69 -8.49 -12.76
CA THR A 6 -10.35 -9.81 -12.70
C THR A 6 -11.87 -9.70 -12.78
N GLY A 7 -12.42 -8.49 -12.69
CA GLY A 7 -13.86 -8.22 -12.63
C GLY A 7 -14.52 -8.62 -11.31
N LYS A 8 -13.77 -9.09 -10.32
CA LYS A 8 -14.30 -9.49 -9.02
C LYS A 8 -14.70 -8.26 -8.22
N LYS A 9 -15.96 -8.20 -7.80
CA LYS A 9 -16.42 -7.14 -6.89
C LYS A 9 -15.83 -7.37 -5.50
N ALA A 10 -15.11 -6.36 -4.98
CA ALA A 10 -14.71 -6.38 -3.59
C ALA A 10 -15.97 -6.34 -2.69
N PRO A 11 -16.02 -7.14 -1.63
CA PRO A 11 -17.23 -7.28 -0.83
C PRO A 11 -17.70 -5.93 -0.27
N LYS A 12 -19.01 -5.64 -0.39
CA LYS A 12 -19.66 -4.54 0.33
C LYS A 12 -19.75 -4.96 1.79
N ASN A 13 -18.84 -4.52 2.63
CA ASN A 13 -18.79 -4.98 4.02
C ASN A 13 -19.46 -4.00 4.98
N LEU A 14 -20.77 -4.12 5.17
CA LEU A 14 -21.48 -3.51 6.30
C LEU A 14 -20.82 -3.92 7.62
N PHE A 15 -20.43 -5.18 7.77
CA PHE A 15 -19.73 -5.70 8.93
C PHE A 15 -18.35 -5.04 9.13
N TYR A 16 -17.58 -4.81 8.06
CA TYR A 16 -16.32 -4.05 8.17
C TYR A 16 -16.55 -2.61 8.66
N ASN A 17 -17.58 -1.94 8.15
CA ASN A 17 -17.93 -0.59 8.62
C ASN A 17 -18.38 -0.61 10.09
N PHE A 18 -19.15 -1.60 10.50
CA PHE A 18 -19.52 -1.80 11.91
C PHE A 18 -18.28 -2.01 12.77
N LEU A 19 -17.38 -2.93 12.40
CA LEU A 19 -16.13 -3.16 13.12
C LEU A 19 -15.28 -1.87 13.19
N ARG A 20 -15.19 -1.14 12.09
CA ARG A 20 -14.45 0.12 12.03
C ARG A 20 -15.04 1.17 12.96
N LEU A 21 -16.35 1.29 13.03
CA LEU A 21 -17.02 2.30 13.85
C LEU A 21 -17.01 1.96 15.35
N SER A 22 -17.04 0.68 15.71
CA SER A 22 -17.09 0.23 17.10
C SER A 22 -15.71 -0.14 17.66
N ILE A 23 -14.92 -0.94 16.94
CA ILE A 23 -13.63 -1.44 17.44
C ILE A 23 -12.51 -0.43 17.28
N VAL A 24 -12.51 0.35 16.19
CA VAL A 24 -11.41 1.30 15.94
C VAL A 24 -11.31 2.37 17.04
N PRO A 25 -12.38 3.05 17.49
CA PRO A 25 -12.27 4.00 18.59
C PRO A 25 -11.76 3.37 19.88
N LEU A 26 -12.26 2.17 20.22
CA LEU A 26 -11.82 1.43 21.40
C LEU A 26 -10.33 1.08 21.29
N PHE A 27 -9.90 0.51 20.17
CA PHE A 27 -8.49 0.15 19.97
C PHE A 27 -7.60 1.39 19.97
N ARG A 28 -8.08 2.51 19.39
CA ARG A 28 -7.35 3.78 19.38
C ARG A 28 -7.18 4.38 20.78
N SER A 29 -8.14 4.17 21.70
CA SER A 29 -8.02 4.63 23.08
C SER A 29 -7.00 3.81 23.89
N MET A 30 -6.74 2.57 23.48
CA MET A 30 -5.80 1.65 24.16
C MET A 30 -4.36 1.81 23.70
N ILE A 31 -4.12 2.40 22.53
CA ILE A 31 -2.77 2.54 21.94
C ILE A 31 -2.31 3.99 21.97
N ARG A 32 -1.02 4.19 22.17
CA ARG A 32 -0.38 5.52 22.06
C ARG A 32 -0.10 5.83 20.58
N LEU A 33 -1.16 6.08 19.81
CA LEU A 33 -1.09 6.37 18.38
C LEU A 33 -1.11 7.88 18.12
N ARG A 34 -0.05 8.39 17.48
CA ARG A 34 0.01 9.76 16.95
C ARG A 34 -0.16 9.71 15.44
N VAL A 35 -1.13 10.46 14.94
CA VAL A 35 -1.43 10.53 13.50
C VAL A 35 -1.13 11.92 12.99
N ARG A 36 -0.38 12.02 11.89
CA ARG A 36 -0.07 13.24 11.17
C ARG A 36 -0.35 13.07 9.68
N GLY A 37 -0.80 14.13 9.03
CA GLY A 37 -1.04 14.13 7.59
C GLY A 37 -2.24 13.28 7.13
N ASP A 38 -3.14 12.86 8.04
CA ASP A 38 -4.35 12.12 7.65
C ASP A 38 -5.32 12.94 6.77
N SER A 39 -5.16 14.27 6.74
CA SER A 39 -5.83 15.18 5.82
C SER A 39 -5.42 14.99 4.35
N ASN A 40 -4.20 14.50 4.11
CA ASN A 40 -3.69 14.21 2.76
C ASN A 40 -4.39 13.00 2.12
N ILE A 41 -5.08 12.18 2.92
CA ILE A 41 -5.75 10.98 2.45
C ILE A 41 -7.15 11.32 1.95
N PRO A 42 -7.45 11.17 0.64
CA PRO A 42 -8.78 11.42 0.09
C PRO A 42 -9.84 10.57 0.76
N ARG A 43 -10.96 11.16 1.17
CA ARG A 43 -12.05 10.46 1.86
C ARG A 43 -12.87 9.55 0.96
N LYS A 44 -12.87 9.79 -0.35
CA LYS A 44 -13.62 9.04 -1.38
C LYS A 44 -12.73 8.82 -2.60
N GLY A 45 -13.17 7.94 -3.49
CA GLY A 45 -12.44 7.63 -4.72
C GLY A 45 -11.30 6.63 -4.52
N ALA A 46 -10.67 6.23 -5.62
CA ALA A 46 -9.51 5.36 -5.59
C ALA A 46 -8.32 6.07 -4.93
N VAL A 47 -7.56 5.34 -4.13
CA VAL A 47 -6.30 5.81 -3.53
C VAL A 47 -5.41 4.61 -3.22
N ILE A 48 -4.12 4.76 -3.41
CA ILE A 48 -3.08 3.80 -3.02
C ILE A 48 -2.41 4.34 -1.75
N LEU A 49 -2.53 3.61 -0.65
CA LEU A 49 -1.87 3.90 0.63
C LEU A 49 -0.62 3.04 0.71
N ALA A 50 0.54 3.61 0.43
CA ALA A 50 1.81 2.92 0.38
C ALA A 50 2.57 3.11 1.70
N ALA A 51 2.72 2.05 2.49
CA ALA A 51 3.33 2.10 3.83
C ALA A 51 4.52 1.15 3.95
N ASN A 52 5.45 1.43 4.89
CA ASN A 52 6.49 0.48 5.28
C ASN A 52 5.92 -0.68 6.10
N HIS A 53 6.61 -1.84 6.10
CA HIS A 53 6.10 -3.07 6.70
C HIS A 53 7.08 -3.71 7.68
N LEU A 54 6.89 -3.43 8.96
CA LEU A 54 7.76 -3.91 10.04
C LEU A 54 7.05 -4.85 11.02
N SER A 55 5.71 -4.87 11.02
CA SER A 55 4.93 -5.57 12.03
C SER A 55 3.65 -6.19 11.45
N HIS A 56 3.12 -7.17 12.16
CA HIS A 56 1.79 -7.73 11.85
C HIS A 56 0.64 -6.73 12.06
N VAL A 57 0.86 -5.70 12.89
CA VAL A 57 -0.17 -4.69 13.20
C VAL A 57 -0.22 -3.54 12.18
N ASP A 58 0.76 -3.43 11.27
CA ASP A 58 0.83 -2.33 10.31
C ASP A 58 -0.45 -2.15 9.48
N PRO A 59 -1.08 -3.20 8.91
CA PRO A 59 -2.34 -3.03 8.17
C PRO A 59 -3.45 -2.44 9.04
N ILE A 60 -3.52 -2.85 10.30
CA ILE A 60 -4.51 -2.35 11.27
C ILE A 60 -4.26 -0.88 11.58
N LEU A 61 -2.98 -0.51 11.78
CA LEU A 61 -2.58 0.88 12.04
C LEU A 61 -2.94 1.81 10.87
N VAL A 62 -2.75 1.36 9.62
CA VAL A 62 -3.18 2.14 8.45
C VAL A 62 -4.71 2.27 8.40
N ILE A 63 -5.46 1.19 8.63
CA ILE A 63 -6.94 1.22 8.65
C ILE A 63 -7.46 2.22 9.70
N ILE A 64 -6.89 2.19 10.91
CA ILE A 64 -7.28 3.05 12.02
C ILE A 64 -6.96 4.52 11.71
N SER A 65 -5.79 4.77 11.11
CA SER A 65 -5.27 6.12 10.87
C SER A 65 -5.85 6.77 9.62
N SER A 66 -6.04 6.01 8.54
CA SER A 66 -6.56 6.53 7.27
C SER A 66 -8.04 6.92 7.31
N ARG A 67 -8.77 6.45 8.33
CA ARG A 67 -10.24 6.63 8.46
C ARG A 67 -11.02 6.15 7.23
N ARG A 68 -10.44 5.21 6.48
CA ARG A 68 -11.05 4.59 5.29
C ARG A 68 -11.10 3.08 5.41
N THR A 69 -12.06 2.48 4.71
CA THR A 69 -12.05 1.05 4.43
C THR A 69 -10.92 0.78 3.45
N THR A 70 -9.84 0.17 3.93
CA THR A 70 -8.64 -0.11 3.16
C THR A 70 -8.54 -1.60 2.89
N HIS A 71 -8.36 -1.98 1.64
CA HIS A 71 -8.21 -3.36 1.21
C HIS A 71 -6.72 -3.68 1.03
N TYR A 72 -6.31 -4.85 1.53
CA TYR A 72 -4.94 -5.34 1.40
C TYR A 72 -4.91 -6.66 0.65
N LEU A 73 -3.83 -6.91 -0.05
CA LEU A 73 -3.50 -8.21 -0.60
C LEU A 73 -2.94 -9.09 0.52
N ALA A 74 -3.66 -10.11 0.91
CA ALA A 74 -3.28 -11.01 1.98
C ALA A 74 -2.90 -12.39 1.43
N LYS A 75 -1.83 -12.96 1.97
CA LYS A 75 -1.35 -14.27 1.58
C LYS A 75 -2.39 -15.36 1.90
N ASP A 76 -2.57 -16.32 1.01
CA ASP A 76 -3.45 -17.49 1.13
C ASP A 76 -3.30 -18.25 2.47
N GLY A 77 -2.08 -18.33 3.02
CA GLY A 77 -1.83 -18.93 4.33
C GLY A 77 -2.66 -18.36 5.49
N HIS A 78 -3.06 -17.09 5.39
CA HIS A 78 -3.92 -16.46 6.40
C HIS A 78 -5.40 -16.89 6.31
N PHE A 79 -5.80 -17.50 5.19
CA PHE A 79 -7.16 -17.99 4.97
C PHE A 79 -7.32 -19.48 5.33
N LYS A 80 -6.27 -20.19 5.73
CA LYS A 80 -6.32 -21.64 6.04
C LYS A 80 -7.11 -21.95 7.31
N LYS A 81 -7.02 -21.12 8.35
CA LYS A 81 -7.80 -21.30 9.59
C LYS A 81 -9.16 -20.62 9.46
N ALA A 82 -10.23 -21.29 9.88
CA ALA A 82 -11.61 -20.79 9.75
C ALA A 82 -11.80 -19.39 10.36
N TRP A 83 -11.24 -19.13 11.53
CA TRP A 83 -11.30 -17.83 12.20
C TRP A 83 -10.57 -16.73 11.42
N THR A 84 -9.32 -16.95 10.99
CA THR A 84 -8.57 -15.96 10.23
C THR A 84 -9.20 -15.72 8.85
N ARG A 85 -9.74 -16.77 8.22
CA ARG A 85 -10.52 -16.66 6.99
C ARG A 85 -11.75 -15.77 7.18
N PHE A 86 -12.51 -15.99 8.26
CA PHE A 86 -13.67 -15.16 8.58
C PHE A 86 -13.26 -13.69 8.76
N VAL A 87 -12.24 -13.40 9.56
CA VAL A 87 -11.74 -12.03 9.79
C VAL A 87 -11.26 -11.41 8.47
N MET A 88 -10.43 -12.10 7.70
CA MET A 88 -9.89 -11.60 6.44
C MET A 88 -11.00 -11.30 5.43
N LYS A 89 -11.96 -12.22 5.25
CA LYS A 89 -13.11 -11.99 4.35
C LYS A 89 -14.02 -10.87 4.87
N SER A 90 -14.28 -10.83 6.17
CA SER A 90 -15.13 -9.81 6.80
C SER A 90 -14.52 -8.40 6.74
N THR A 91 -13.20 -8.30 6.72
CA THR A 91 -12.46 -7.05 6.55
C THR A 91 -12.13 -6.73 5.10
N GLY A 92 -12.66 -7.50 4.13
CA GLY A 92 -12.49 -7.25 2.70
C GLY A 92 -11.05 -7.42 2.23
N GLN A 93 -10.25 -8.24 2.93
CA GLN A 93 -8.90 -8.56 2.48
C GLN A 93 -8.96 -9.51 1.28
N ILE A 94 -8.07 -9.30 0.32
CA ILE A 94 -8.05 -10.03 -0.94
C ILE A 94 -7.04 -11.16 -0.83
N GLU A 95 -7.53 -12.39 -1.01
CA GLU A 95 -6.67 -13.56 -1.05
C GLU A 95 -5.84 -13.57 -2.34
N THR A 96 -4.51 -13.69 -2.20
CA THR A 96 -3.60 -13.83 -3.34
C THR A 96 -2.81 -15.10 -3.24
N GLN A 97 -2.78 -15.87 -4.34
CA GLN A 97 -1.95 -17.05 -4.48
C GLN A 97 -0.55 -16.63 -4.94
N ARG A 98 0.49 -17.01 -4.20
CA ARG A 98 1.88 -16.71 -4.60
C ARG A 98 2.35 -17.56 -5.79
N GLU A 99 1.73 -18.71 -5.99
CA GLU A 99 2.12 -19.66 -7.04
C GLU A 99 1.72 -19.20 -8.44
N SER A 100 0.67 -18.38 -8.55
CA SER A 100 0.18 -17.84 -9.82
C SER A 100 0.91 -16.57 -10.31
N GLY A 101 1.98 -16.14 -9.59
CA GLY A 101 2.80 -14.99 -9.99
C GLY A 101 2.29 -13.64 -9.51
N GLY A 102 3.15 -12.63 -9.59
CA GLY A 102 2.84 -11.27 -9.12
C GLY A 102 1.73 -10.56 -9.91
N LEU A 103 1.39 -11.04 -11.12
CA LEU A 103 0.35 -10.44 -11.96
C LEU A 103 -1.05 -10.61 -11.38
N ASP A 104 -1.40 -11.79 -10.83
CA ASP A 104 -2.73 -12.02 -10.24
C ASP A 104 -2.96 -11.14 -9.00
N ALA A 105 -1.91 -10.92 -8.22
CA ALA A 105 -1.97 -9.99 -7.10
C ALA A 105 -2.21 -8.56 -7.57
N LEU A 106 -1.53 -8.13 -8.62
CA LEU A 106 -1.73 -6.80 -9.20
C LEU A 106 -3.11 -6.65 -9.86
N SER A 107 -3.61 -7.70 -10.53
CA SER A 107 -4.96 -7.70 -11.11
C SER A 107 -6.05 -7.58 -10.03
N SER A 108 -5.87 -8.28 -8.92
CA SER A 108 -6.79 -8.16 -7.77
C SER A 108 -6.71 -6.79 -7.09
N ALA A 109 -5.53 -6.16 -7.08
CA ALA A 109 -5.36 -4.79 -6.61
C ALA A 109 -6.02 -3.78 -7.55
N ALA A 110 -5.93 -4.01 -8.87
CA ALA A 110 -6.59 -3.22 -9.90
C ALA A 110 -8.12 -3.22 -9.71
N ASP A 111 -8.74 -4.36 -9.39
CA ASP A 111 -10.18 -4.45 -9.10
C ASP A 111 -10.61 -3.53 -7.94
N VAL A 112 -9.75 -3.34 -6.93
CA VAL A 112 -10.04 -2.42 -5.81
C VAL A 112 -10.05 -0.97 -6.28
N LEU A 113 -9.07 -0.60 -7.09
CA LEU A 113 -8.93 0.76 -7.61
C LEU A 113 -10.04 1.09 -8.61
N ASP A 114 -10.39 0.15 -9.49
CA ASP A 114 -11.47 0.29 -10.47
C ASP A 114 -12.83 0.55 -9.79
N GLN A 115 -13.04 -0.02 -8.61
CA GLN A 115 -14.23 0.21 -7.80
C GLN A 115 -14.17 1.50 -6.96
N GLY A 116 -13.19 2.37 -7.17
CA GLY A 116 -13.04 3.64 -6.44
C GLY A 116 -12.72 3.47 -4.96
N ARG A 117 -12.02 2.39 -4.56
CA ARG A 117 -11.73 2.06 -3.16
C ARG A 117 -10.27 2.33 -2.79
N ALA A 118 -9.99 2.31 -1.49
CA ALA A 118 -8.64 2.47 -0.99
C ALA A 118 -7.91 1.11 -0.97
N LEU A 119 -6.76 1.07 -1.62
CA LEU A 119 -5.83 -0.05 -1.61
C LEU A 119 -4.66 0.27 -0.67
N GLY A 120 -4.40 -0.59 0.30
CA GLY A 120 -3.19 -0.55 1.09
C GLY A 120 -2.14 -1.48 0.48
N ILE A 121 -0.94 -0.97 0.30
CA ILE A 121 0.18 -1.73 -0.25
C ILE A 121 1.43 -1.51 0.61
N PHE A 122 2.21 -2.55 0.77
CA PHE A 122 3.55 -2.49 1.32
C PHE A 122 4.54 -2.73 0.18
N PRO A 123 5.19 -1.67 -0.35
CA PRO A 123 6.06 -1.82 -1.52
C PRO A 123 7.20 -2.82 -1.32
N GLU A 124 7.67 -3.01 -0.10
CA GLU A 124 8.67 -4.02 0.28
C GLU A 124 8.22 -5.46 -0.06
N GLY A 125 6.91 -5.72 -0.14
CA GLY A 125 6.31 -7.02 -0.44
C GLY A 125 6.47 -8.08 0.66
N THR A 126 7.16 -7.74 1.73
CA THR A 126 7.36 -8.59 2.91
C THR A 126 7.68 -7.73 4.13
N ARG A 127 7.51 -8.27 5.33
CA ARG A 127 7.98 -7.62 6.55
C ARG A 127 9.49 -7.72 6.66
N SER A 128 10.12 -6.62 7.06
CA SER A 128 11.55 -6.63 7.34
C SER A 128 11.86 -7.57 8.51
N LYS A 129 12.84 -8.44 8.28
CA LYS A 129 13.40 -9.35 9.30
C LYS A 129 14.75 -8.87 9.82
N ARG A 130 15.22 -7.69 9.35
CA ARG A 130 16.49 -7.13 9.79
C ARG A 130 16.48 -6.94 11.30
N GLU A 131 17.58 -7.25 11.96
CA GLU A 131 17.73 -7.04 13.40
C GLU A 131 18.17 -5.61 13.72
N GLU A 132 18.86 -4.95 12.79
CA GLU A 132 19.41 -3.61 12.89
C GLU A 132 18.89 -2.68 11.78
N ALA A 133 18.93 -1.38 12.04
CA ALA A 133 18.57 -0.35 11.06
C ALA A 133 19.58 -0.30 9.88
N PRO A 134 19.15 0.14 8.70
CA PRO A 134 17.80 0.55 8.35
C PRO A 134 16.87 -0.65 8.19
N PHE A 135 15.68 -0.58 8.77
CA PHE A 135 14.69 -1.67 8.67
C PHE A 135 13.91 -1.65 7.37
N LEU A 136 13.77 -0.49 6.74
CA LEU A 136 13.09 -0.34 5.46
C LEU A 136 13.81 -1.17 4.40
N LEU A 137 13.05 -2.00 3.67
CA LEU A 137 13.56 -2.80 2.57
C LEU A 137 13.38 -2.06 1.25
N PRO A 138 14.17 -2.41 0.19
CA PRO A 138 13.94 -1.89 -1.15
C PRO A 138 12.50 -2.17 -1.63
N GLY A 139 11.88 -1.17 -2.24
CA GLY A 139 10.52 -1.30 -2.76
C GLY A 139 10.51 -2.13 -4.06
N LYS A 140 9.44 -2.89 -4.27
CA LYS A 140 9.13 -3.57 -5.54
C LYS A 140 8.29 -2.66 -6.43
N THR A 141 8.49 -2.73 -7.74
CA THR A 141 7.84 -1.88 -8.73
C THR A 141 6.35 -2.11 -8.93
N GLY A 142 5.75 -3.04 -8.19
CA GLY A 142 4.30 -3.31 -8.29
C GLY A 142 3.43 -2.08 -7.99
N VAL A 143 3.84 -1.24 -7.05
CA VAL A 143 3.14 0.01 -6.72
C VAL A 143 3.18 0.99 -7.90
N ALA A 144 4.32 1.15 -8.56
CA ALA A 144 4.49 2.02 -9.72
C ALA A 144 3.67 1.51 -10.92
N ARG A 145 3.65 0.19 -11.15
CA ARG A 145 2.83 -0.43 -12.21
C ARG A 145 1.33 -0.20 -11.99
N LEU A 146 0.87 -0.30 -10.75
CA LEU A 146 -0.51 0.04 -10.40
C LEU A 146 -0.80 1.53 -10.60
N ALA A 147 0.09 2.42 -10.14
CA ALA A 147 -0.04 3.85 -10.33
C ALA A 147 -0.09 4.23 -11.82
N ALA A 148 0.75 3.63 -12.65
CA ALA A 148 0.76 3.83 -14.10
C ALA A 148 -0.52 3.33 -14.79
N SER A 149 -1.09 2.20 -14.32
CA SER A 149 -2.37 1.69 -14.84
C SER A 149 -3.57 2.55 -14.43
N TYR A 150 -3.44 3.30 -13.33
CA TYR A 150 -4.45 4.24 -12.81
C TYR A 150 -3.83 5.63 -12.63
N PRO A 151 -3.46 6.34 -13.73
CA PRO A 151 -2.56 7.49 -13.70
C PRO A 151 -3.07 8.69 -12.93
N HIS A 152 -4.36 8.77 -12.66
CA HIS A 152 -5.00 9.84 -11.86
C HIS A 152 -5.29 9.39 -10.41
N THR A 153 -4.97 8.14 -10.04
CA THR A 153 -5.11 7.67 -8.68
C THR A 153 -3.96 8.19 -7.82
N VAL A 154 -4.31 8.81 -6.70
CA VAL A 154 -3.33 9.37 -5.77
C VAL A 154 -2.63 8.24 -5.01
N VAL A 155 -1.31 8.30 -4.96
CA VAL A 155 -0.44 7.43 -4.14
C VAL A 155 0.02 8.25 -2.94
N ILE A 156 -0.29 7.78 -1.73
CA ILE A 156 0.08 8.44 -0.46
C ILE A 156 1.23 7.67 0.18
N PRO A 157 2.43 8.27 0.32
CA PRO A 157 3.50 7.68 1.10
C PRO A 157 3.17 7.75 2.60
N ILE A 158 3.38 6.65 3.31
CA ILE A 158 3.06 6.54 4.74
C ILE A 158 4.25 5.95 5.47
N ALA A 159 4.70 6.61 6.54
CA ALA A 159 5.65 6.06 7.49
C ALA A 159 4.93 5.61 8.76
N ILE A 160 5.16 4.34 9.15
CA ILE A 160 4.73 3.76 10.42
C ILE A 160 5.98 3.55 11.26
N ILE A 161 6.06 4.27 12.40
CA ILE A 161 7.23 4.29 13.25
C ILE A 161 6.84 3.67 14.60
N GLY A 162 7.67 2.75 15.14
CA GLY A 162 7.43 2.12 16.44
C GLY A 162 6.51 0.89 16.40
N SER A 163 5.94 0.51 15.25
CA SER A 163 5.10 -0.69 15.15
C SER A 163 5.87 -1.99 15.45
N ARG A 164 7.18 -2.02 15.15
CA ARG A 164 8.07 -3.13 15.49
C ARG A 164 8.21 -3.29 17.02
N ASP A 165 8.30 -2.19 17.78
CA ASP A 165 8.36 -2.23 19.25
C ASP A 165 7.03 -2.67 19.84
N MET A 166 5.92 -2.33 19.18
CA MET A 166 4.59 -2.80 19.57
C MET A 166 4.45 -4.31 19.34
N MET A 167 4.89 -4.82 18.18
CA MET A 167 4.78 -6.24 17.86
C MET A 167 5.91 -6.69 16.93
N LYS A 168 7.10 -7.00 17.49
CA LYS A 168 8.23 -7.52 16.72
C LYS A 168 7.86 -8.88 16.11
N PRO A 169 8.04 -9.07 14.79
CA PRO A 169 7.82 -10.36 14.14
C PRO A 169 8.64 -11.46 14.82
N GLN A 170 8.03 -12.63 15.03
CA GLN A 170 8.63 -13.82 15.66
C GLN A 170 8.97 -13.71 17.15
N ALA A 171 9.01 -12.51 17.74
CA ALA A 171 9.35 -12.31 19.16
C ALA A 171 8.10 -12.12 20.05
N HIS A 172 7.06 -11.45 19.53
CA HIS A 172 5.89 -11.14 20.33
C HIS A 172 4.64 -11.88 19.80
N LYS A 173 3.95 -12.61 20.70
CA LYS A 173 2.67 -13.26 20.39
C LYS A 173 1.49 -12.28 20.45
N LEU A 174 1.58 -11.26 21.31
CA LEU A 174 0.56 -10.23 21.51
C LEU A 174 1.15 -8.83 21.36
N PRO A 175 0.37 -7.84 20.90
CA PRO A 175 0.84 -6.46 20.77
C PRO A 175 1.00 -5.80 22.15
N ARG A 176 2.07 -5.05 22.31
CA ARG A 176 2.37 -4.21 23.48
C ARG A 176 1.71 -2.84 23.31
N LEU A 177 0.45 -2.73 23.69
CA LEU A 177 -0.38 -1.56 23.40
C LEU A 177 0.14 -0.24 24.01
N HIS A 178 0.92 -0.32 25.11
CA HIS A 178 1.55 0.84 25.75
C HIS A 178 2.69 1.49 24.94
N ARG A 179 3.17 0.81 23.88
CA ARG A 179 4.23 1.36 23.02
C ARG A 179 3.65 2.43 22.10
N ARG A 180 4.43 3.48 21.92
CA ARG A 180 4.06 4.59 21.02
C ARG A 180 4.25 4.17 19.57
N VAL A 181 3.28 4.55 18.75
CA VAL A 181 3.36 4.44 17.30
C VAL A 181 3.04 5.80 16.69
N ASP A 182 3.87 6.24 15.78
CA ASP A 182 3.60 7.41 14.96
C ASP A 182 3.21 6.93 13.54
N PHE A 183 2.14 7.52 13.02
CA PHE A 183 1.66 7.34 11.65
C PHE A 183 1.77 8.70 10.94
N ASN A 184 2.62 8.78 9.93
CA ASN A 184 2.84 10.00 9.17
C ASN A 184 2.47 9.74 7.71
N ALA A 185 1.43 10.43 7.20
CA ALA A 185 1.06 10.42 5.80
C ALA A 185 1.60 11.67 5.10
N GLY A 186 2.38 11.48 4.06
CA GLY A 186 2.93 12.55 3.24
C GLY A 186 1.92 13.09 2.23
N GLU A 187 2.36 14.05 1.44
CA GLU A 187 1.60 14.54 0.30
C GLU A 187 1.45 13.44 -0.75
N GLY A 188 0.27 13.40 -1.35
CA GLY A 188 -0.05 12.42 -2.38
C GLY A 188 0.42 12.89 -3.76
N VAL A 189 0.84 11.95 -4.57
CA VAL A 189 1.24 12.19 -5.96
C VAL A 189 0.49 11.22 -6.86
N THR A 190 0.03 11.65 -8.02
CA THR A 190 -0.48 10.77 -9.07
C THR A 190 0.65 10.38 -10.01
N TRP A 191 0.51 9.24 -10.70
CA TRP A 191 1.48 8.85 -11.72
C TRP A 191 1.62 9.92 -12.80
N TYR A 192 0.49 10.51 -13.23
CA TYR A 192 0.50 11.55 -14.25
C TYR A 192 1.28 12.80 -13.82
N GLN A 193 1.02 13.29 -12.58
CA GLN A 193 1.75 14.43 -12.02
C GLN A 193 3.25 14.15 -11.95
N TRP A 194 3.60 12.98 -11.39
CA TRP A 194 4.99 12.57 -11.26
C TRP A 194 5.69 12.41 -12.61
N LEU A 195 4.97 11.87 -13.61
CA LEU A 195 5.54 11.58 -14.92
C LEU A 195 6.02 12.85 -15.64
N VAL A 196 5.28 13.95 -15.50
CA VAL A 196 5.59 15.24 -16.13
C VAL A 196 6.45 16.15 -15.25
N ASP A 197 6.60 15.85 -13.96
CA ASP A 197 7.41 16.64 -13.05
C ASP A 197 8.91 16.52 -13.37
N SER A 198 9.62 17.65 -13.38
CA SER A 198 11.06 17.69 -13.67
C SER A 198 11.91 16.93 -12.66
N ASN A 199 11.46 16.83 -11.40
CA ASN A 199 12.11 16.03 -10.35
C ASN A 199 11.59 14.59 -10.32
N GLY A 200 10.56 14.28 -11.11
CA GLY A 200 9.96 12.96 -11.27
C GLY A 200 10.41 12.28 -12.55
N GLY A 201 9.41 11.85 -13.35
CA GLY A 201 9.65 11.15 -14.60
C GLY A 201 10.23 12.04 -15.71
N ASN A 202 10.08 13.35 -15.61
CA ASN A 202 10.54 14.36 -16.55
C ASN A 202 10.16 14.05 -18.02
N GLN A 203 8.96 13.52 -18.23
CA GLN A 203 8.47 13.15 -19.55
C GLN A 203 7.63 14.26 -20.14
N THR A 204 7.89 14.56 -21.42
CA THR A 204 7.09 15.46 -22.24
C THR A 204 6.15 14.67 -23.16
N ALA A 205 5.13 15.34 -23.72
CA ALA A 205 4.27 14.71 -24.72
C ALA A 205 5.09 14.20 -25.93
N GLU A 206 6.15 14.94 -26.30
CA GLU A 206 7.04 14.55 -27.39
C GLU A 206 7.85 13.30 -27.06
N SER A 207 8.46 13.23 -25.86
CA SER A 207 9.23 12.04 -25.43
C SER A 207 8.35 10.79 -25.35
N LEU A 208 7.10 10.94 -24.87
CA LEU A 208 6.12 9.84 -24.81
C LEU A 208 5.70 9.39 -26.22
N ASN A 209 5.52 10.34 -27.15
CA ASN A 209 5.22 10.01 -28.53
C ASN A 209 6.38 9.26 -29.21
N GLN A 210 7.60 9.72 -29.00
CA GLN A 210 8.81 9.03 -29.48
C GLN A 210 8.93 7.64 -28.88
N LEU A 211 8.66 7.50 -27.57
CA LEU A 211 8.67 6.20 -26.89
C LEU A 211 7.65 5.25 -27.51
N SER A 212 6.44 5.73 -27.85
CA SER A 212 5.37 4.90 -28.44
C SER A 212 5.71 4.34 -29.83
N GLN A 213 6.69 4.91 -30.51
CA GLN A 213 7.16 4.49 -31.83
C GLN A 213 8.32 3.50 -31.79
N LYS A 214 8.90 3.26 -30.60
CA LYS A 214 10.00 2.33 -30.40
C LYS A 214 9.56 0.87 -30.49
N GLU A 215 10.52 -0.03 -30.61
CA GLU A 215 10.26 -1.47 -30.50
C GLU A 215 9.76 -1.85 -29.12
N GLU A 216 8.94 -2.90 -29.05
CA GLU A 216 8.27 -3.33 -27.81
C GLU A 216 9.25 -3.57 -26.65
N HIS A 217 10.41 -4.14 -26.93
CA HIS A 217 11.42 -4.40 -25.91
C HIS A 217 12.03 -3.12 -25.35
N GLU A 218 12.23 -2.07 -26.18
CA GLU A 218 12.72 -0.77 -25.75
C GLU A 218 11.68 -0.04 -24.89
N ILE A 219 10.40 -0.07 -25.32
CA ILE A 219 9.29 0.48 -24.52
C ILE A 219 9.24 -0.18 -23.15
N ARG A 220 9.38 -1.50 -23.08
CA ARG A 220 9.41 -2.25 -21.82
C ARG A 220 10.57 -1.85 -20.92
N ALA A 221 11.75 -1.63 -21.50
CA ALA A 221 12.94 -1.22 -20.75
C ALA A 221 12.78 0.19 -20.15
N GLU A 222 12.31 1.14 -20.95
CA GLU A 222 12.04 2.52 -20.50
C GLU A 222 10.96 2.57 -19.42
N LEU A 223 9.85 1.85 -19.61
CA LEU A 223 8.82 1.75 -18.58
C LEU A 223 9.33 1.10 -17.29
N ALA A 224 10.20 0.10 -17.38
CA ALA A 224 10.80 -0.53 -16.21
C ALA A 224 11.69 0.46 -15.44
N ALA A 225 12.44 1.31 -16.14
CA ALA A 225 13.25 2.38 -15.55
C ALA A 225 12.36 3.41 -14.83
N LEU A 226 11.28 3.88 -15.47
CA LEU A 226 10.31 4.80 -14.85
C LEU A 226 9.64 4.18 -13.61
N TYR A 227 9.24 2.91 -13.68
CA TYR A 227 8.67 2.20 -12.52
C TYR A 227 9.66 2.10 -11.37
N ARG A 228 10.93 1.88 -11.67
CA ARG A 228 11.99 1.82 -10.65
C ARG A 228 12.17 3.20 -10.01
N GLN A 229 12.31 4.24 -10.82
CA GLN A 229 12.51 5.61 -10.35
C GLN A 229 11.33 6.09 -9.47
N PHE A 230 10.08 5.89 -9.91
CA PHE A 230 8.90 6.20 -9.09
C PHE A 230 8.93 5.48 -7.75
N THR A 231 9.24 4.18 -7.78
CA THR A 231 9.29 3.37 -6.56
C THR A 231 10.37 3.86 -5.61
N ASP A 232 11.56 4.18 -6.12
CA ASP A 232 12.67 4.65 -5.29
C ASP A 232 12.38 6.01 -4.66
N GLN A 233 11.76 6.94 -5.40
CA GLN A 233 11.31 8.22 -4.87
C GLN A 233 10.19 8.07 -3.83
N LEU A 234 9.25 7.14 -4.05
CA LEU A 234 8.21 6.82 -3.07
C LEU A 234 8.82 6.26 -1.79
N MET A 235 9.81 5.37 -1.88
CA MET A 235 10.53 4.85 -0.71
C MET A 235 11.32 5.95 0.00
N GLY A 236 11.97 6.85 -0.76
CA GLY A 236 12.63 8.04 -0.21
C GLY A 236 11.67 8.97 0.53
N SER A 237 10.46 9.17 0.00
CA SER A 237 9.41 9.94 0.67
C SER A 237 9.01 9.30 2.00
N MET A 238 8.90 7.97 2.07
CA MET A 238 8.62 7.28 3.33
C MET A 238 9.76 7.46 4.34
N GLN A 239 11.03 7.42 3.90
CA GLN A 239 12.19 7.69 4.76
C GLN A 239 12.16 9.13 5.28
N GLY A 240 11.86 10.11 4.42
CA GLY A 240 11.69 11.52 4.81
C GLY A 240 10.57 11.73 5.83
N LEU A 241 9.54 10.88 5.83
CA LEU A 241 8.47 10.87 6.84
C LEU A 241 8.87 10.15 8.14
N GLY A 242 10.06 9.57 8.21
CA GLY A 242 10.62 8.89 9.37
C GLY A 242 10.46 7.36 9.35
N ALA A 243 10.20 6.74 8.19
CA ALA A 243 10.22 5.27 8.12
C ALA A 243 11.64 4.76 8.44
N PRO A 244 11.80 3.86 9.44
CA PRO A 244 13.08 3.46 10.01
C PRO A 244 13.84 2.44 9.14
#